data_a54c93e3d341091875be3e19fcd74267
#
_entry.id   a54c93e3d341091875be3e19fcd74267
#
_cell.length_a   1.000
_cell.length_b   1.000
_cell.length_c   1.000
_cell.angle_alpha   90.00
_cell.angle_beta   90.00
_cell.angle_gamma   90.00
#
_symmetry.space_group_name_H-M   'P 1'
#
loop_
_entity.id
_entity.type
_entity.pdbx_description
1 polymer ?
#
loop_
_entity_poly.entity_id
_entity_poly.type
_entity_poly.pdbx_seq_one_letter_code
_entity_poly.pdbx_strand_id
1 'polypeptide(L)'
;DEDDDASPTLRIAFDFDGVIADDESEREYQKEGLSGFHRLEQEKASTPHSPGPLRRLFEQLSAFQRFDYNHRGAADPYFEPAVRISIVTARGAPSEERLITTLKSFGMSAAELFLLDGLDKQPFLKAIRPHIFFDDQANNLKPSLNIVPSVLVPFGIHHLEKLP
;
A
#
# COMPACT_ATOMS: atom_id res chain seq x y z
N ASP A 1 23.79 11.98 6.31
CA ASP A 1 22.69 11.53 5.45
C ASP A 1 23.16 10.81 4.18
N GLU A 2 24.48 10.56 4.04
CA GLU A 2 25.07 9.80 2.92
C GLU A 2 25.01 8.27 3.12
N ASP A 3 24.67 7.79 4.32
CA ASP A 3 24.69 6.35 4.67
C ASP A 3 23.46 5.54 4.22
N ASP A 4 22.38 6.20 3.81
CA ASP A 4 21.13 5.48 3.46
C ASP A 4 21.12 4.92 2.02
N ASP A 5 21.98 5.47 1.16
CA ASP A 5 22.18 4.96 -0.22
C ASP A 5 23.09 3.71 -0.27
N ALA A 6 23.73 3.38 0.88
CA ALA A 6 24.56 2.19 1.02
C ALA A 6 23.79 0.93 1.44
N SER A 7 22.52 1.05 1.88
CA SER A 7 21.70 -0.12 2.23
C SER A 7 21.34 -0.93 0.97
N PRO A 8 21.63 -2.25 0.95
CA PRO A 8 21.27 -3.10 -0.18
C PRO A 8 19.75 -3.34 -0.29
N THR A 9 18.96 -2.84 0.64
CA THR A 9 17.51 -3.07 0.71
C THR A 9 16.75 -2.17 -0.26
N LEU A 10 16.06 -2.75 -1.23
CA LEU A 10 15.09 -2.06 -2.07
C LEU A 10 13.80 -1.79 -1.28
N ARG A 11 13.49 -0.51 -0.99
CA ARG A 11 12.29 -0.08 -0.28
C ARG A 11 11.21 0.36 -1.26
N ILE A 12 10.04 -0.27 -1.18
CA ILE A 12 8.92 0.01 -2.08
C ILE A 12 7.68 0.30 -1.23
N ALA A 13 7.00 1.41 -1.49
CA ALA A 13 5.75 1.77 -0.83
C ALA A 13 4.56 1.71 -1.79
N PHE A 14 3.42 1.25 -1.29
CA PHE A 14 2.17 1.15 -2.03
C PHE A 14 1.04 1.81 -1.25
N ASP A 15 0.13 2.49 -1.95
CA ASP A 15 -1.23 2.64 -1.44
C ASP A 15 -1.97 1.30 -1.51
N PHE A 16 -3.12 1.22 -0.85
CA PHE A 16 -3.92 0.00 -0.83
C PHE A 16 -5.07 0.04 -1.84
N ASP A 17 -6.00 1.00 -1.68
CA ASP A 17 -7.17 1.15 -2.54
C ASP A 17 -6.78 1.63 -3.94
N GLY A 18 -7.37 1.06 -4.98
CA GLY A 18 -7.04 1.40 -6.36
C GLY A 18 -5.64 0.95 -6.82
N VAL A 19 -4.84 0.33 -5.94
CA VAL A 19 -3.47 -0.13 -6.22
C VAL A 19 -3.36 -1.64 -6.00
N ILE A 20 -3.42 -2.10 -4.75
CA ILE A 20 -3.37 -3.54 -4.38
C ILE A 20 -4.76 -4.15 -4.42
N ALA A 21 -5.74 -3.44 -3.87
CA ALA A 21 -7.16 -3.75 -3.91
C ALA A 21 -7.88 -2.92 -4.99
N ASP A 22 -9.11 -3.30 -5.31
CA ASP A 22 -10.00 -2.51 -6.16
C ASP A 22 -10.42 -1.18 -5.50
N ASP A 23 -11.28 -0.42 -6.18
CA ASP A 23 -11.78 0.88 -5.74
C ASP A 23 -13.22 0.82 -5.16
N GLU A 24 -13.68 -0.36 -4.71
CA GLU A 24 -15.04 -0.54 -4.17
C GLU A 24 -15.32 0.42 -3.00
N SER A 25 -14.39 0.52 -2.08
CA SER A 25 -14.53 1.33 -0.88
C SER A 25 -14.50 2.83 -1.19
N GLU A 26 -13.69 3.25 -2.15
CA GLU A 26 -13.66 4.63 -2.63
C GLU A 26 -14.98 5.01 -3.31
N ARG A 27 -15.55 4.13 -4.11
CA ARG A 27 -16.88 4.34 -4.70
C ARG A 27 -17.96 4.53 -3.65
N GLU A 28 -17.92 3.76 -2.57
CA GLU A 28 -18.88 3.92 -1.47
C GLU A 28 -18.65 5.23 -0.70
N TYR A 29 -17.39 5.58 -0.46
CA TYR A 29 -17.03 6.86 0.15
C TYR A 29 -17.59 8.05 -0.64
N GLN A 30 -17.51 8.02 -1.97
CA GLN A 30 -18.05 9.09 -2.81
C GLN A 30 -19.58 9.18 -2.80
N LYS A 31 -20.27 8.05 -2.58
CA LYS A 31 -21.74 8.03 -2.49
C LYS A 31 -22.27 8.48 -1.14
N GLU A 32 -21.73 7.95 -0.06
CA GLU A 32 -22.28 8.05 1.29
C GLU A 32 -21.31 8.65 2.31
N GLY A 33 -20.13 9.09 1.85
CA GLY A 33 -19.10 9.66 2.71
C GLY A 33 -18.46 8.64 3.66
N LEU A 34 -17.82 9.15 4.70
CA LEU A 34 -17.07 8.33 5.66
C LEU A 34 -17.95 7.29 6.38
N SER A 35 -19.20 7.62 6.67
CA SER A 35 -20.11 6.68 7.33
C SER A 35 -20.47 5.47 6.47
N GLY A 36 -20.70 5.69 5.16
CA GLY A 36 -20.94 4.61 4.21
C GLY A 36 -19.71 3.73 4.05
N PHE A 37 -18.54 4.34 3.91
CA PHE A 37 -17.25 3.64 3.88
C PHE A 37 -17.07 2.73 5.11
N HIS A 38 -17.21 3.26 6.33
CA HIS A 38 -17.03 2.47 7.56
C HIS A 38 -18.05 1.34 7.66
N ARG A 39 -19.32 1.59 7.31
CA ARG A 39 -20.37 0.55 7.29
C ARG A 39 -19.99 -0.59 6.34
N LEU A 40 -19.64 -0.26 5.09
CA LEU A 40 -19.24 -1.26 4.09
C LEU A 40 -18.05 -2.10 4.57
N GLU A 41 -17.03 -1.46 5.12
CA GLU A 41 -15.81 -2.13 5.58
C GLU A 41 -16.09 -3.07 6.77
N GLN A 42 -16.95 -2.66 7.71
CA GLN A 42 -17.39 -3.51 8.83
C GLN A 42 -18.23 -4.70 8.36
N GLU A 43 -19.22 -4.46 7.48
CA GLU A 43 -20.08 -5.52 6.94
C GLU A 43 -19.28 -6.56 6.14
N LYS A 44 -18.22 -6.12 5.47
CA LYS A 44 -17.34 -6.96 4.65
C LYS A 44 -16.00 -7.30 5.30
N ALA A 45 -15.83 -7.13 6.62
CA ALA A 45 -14.54 -7.32 7.30
C ALA A 45 -13.92 -8.72 7.04
N SER A 46 -14.76 -9.77 6.92
CA SER A 46 -14.33 -11.13 6.60
C SER A 46 -14.29 -11.47 5.09
N THR A 47 -14.67 -10.52 4.23
CA THR A 47 -14.69 -10.69 2.78
C THR A 47 -13.56 -9.88 2.15
N PRO A 48 -12.57 -10.52 1.51
CA PRO A 48 -11.46 -9.80 0.89
C PRO A 48 -11.96 -8.89 -0.23
N HIS A 49 -11.22 -7.81 -0.48
CA HIS A 49 -11.41 -6.99 -1.68
C HIS A 49 -11.12 -7.77 -2.96
N SER A 50 -11.69 -7.34 -4.07
CA SER A 50 -11.25 -7.76 -5.38
C SER A 50 -9.84 -7.24 -5.68
N PRO A 51 -9.08 -7.92 -6.55
CA PRO A 51 -7.71 -7.52 -6.85
C PRO A 51 -7.64 -6.18 -7.59
N GLY A 52 -6.74 -5.32 -7.15
CA GLY A 52 -6.35 -4.10 -7.85
C GLY A 52 -5.27 -4.34 -8.92
N PRO A 53 -4.90 -3.29 -9.67
CA PRO A 53 -4.02 -3.40 -10.84
C PRO A 53 -2.61 -3.88 -10.50
N LEU A 54 -2.05 -3.52 -9.33
CA LEU A 54 -0.71 -3.93 -8.91
C LEU A 54 -0.69 -5.12 -7.95
N ARG A 55 -1.85 -5.78 -7.70
CA ARG A 55 -1.91 -6.98 -6.85
C ARG A 55 -0.83 -7.98 -7.21
N ARG A 56 -0.65 -8.29 -8.51
CA ARG A 56 0.30 -9.31 -8.92
C ARG A 56 1.76 -8.91 -8.69
N LEU A 57 2.10 -7.63 -8.89
CA LEU A 57 3.42 -7.12 -8.55
C LEU A 57 3.70 -7.29 -7.05
N PHE A 58 2.76 -6.85 -6.22
CA PHE A 58 2.87 -6.95 -4.76
C PHE A 58 3.01 -8.42 -4.30
N GLU A 59 2.23 -9.33 -4.89
CA GLU A 59 2.28 -10.79 -4.61
C GLU A 59 3.68 -11.36 -4.88
N GLN A 60 4.30 -11.01 -6.02
CA GLN A 60 5.63 -11.50 -6.37
C GLN A 60 6.72 -10.92 -5.45
N LEU A 61 6.65 -9.63 -5.13
CA LEU A 61 7.57 -9.00 -4.20
C LEU A 61 7.45 -9.60 -2.79
N SER A 62 6.22 -9.83 -2.33
CA SER A 62 5.94 -10.47 -1.04
C SER A 62 6.45 -11.92 -0.98
N ALA A 63 6.29 -12.67 -2.08
CA ALA A 63 6.85 -14.03 -2.18
C ALA A 63 8.38 -14.01 -2.14
N PHE A 64 9.01 -13.06 -2.84
CA PHE A 64 10.46 -12.89 -2.80
C PHE A 64 10.95 -12.52 -1.40
N GLN A 65 10.28 -11.61 -0.70
CA GLN A 65 10.61 -11.22 0.67
C GLN A 65 10.57 -12.42 1.64
N ARG A 66 9.53 -13.28 1.52
CA ARG A 66 9.44 -14.51 2.32
C ARG A 66 10.55 -15.50 1.97
N PHE A 67 10.85 -15.68 0.69
CA PHE A 67 11.95 -16.54 0.23
C PHE A 67 13.28 -16.07 0.81
N ASP A 68 13.56 -14.79 0.71
CA ASP A 68 14.79 -14.17 1.21
C ASP A 68 14.95 -14.36 2.73
N TYR A 69 13.88 -14.09 3.49
CA TYR A 69 13.88 -14.32 4.93
C TYR A 69 14.15 -15.78 5.29
N ASN A 70 13.48 -16.72 4.63
CA ASN A 70 13.64 -18.15 4.92
C ASN A 70 15.05 -18.67 4.61
N HIS A 71 15.75 -18.10 3.63
CA HIS A 71 17.06 -18.56 3.20
C HIS A 71 18.23 -17.82 3.86
N ARG A 72 18.05 -16.54 4.18
CA ARG A 72 19.12 -15.72 4.74
C ARG A 72 18.80 -15.20 6.15
N GLY A 73 17.52 -14.85 6.42
CA GLY A 73 17.13 -14.13 7.62
C GLY A 73 16.83 -14.99 8.84
N ALA A 74 16.39 -16.24 8.65
CA ALA A 74 15.92 -17.07 9.77
C ALA A 74 16.99 -17.38 10.85
N ALA A 75 18.28 -17.31 10.49
CA ALA A 75 19.40 -17.57 11.41
C ALA A 75 20.23 -16.31 11.72
N ASP A 76 19.94 -15.17 11.13
CA ASP A 76 20.72 -13.95 11.26
C ASP A 76 19.91 -12.85 12.00
N PRO A 77 20.29 -12.49 13.25
CA PRO A 77 19.60 -11.42 13.98
C PRO A 77 19.82 -10.01 13.40
N TYR A 78 20.77 -9.85 12.50
CA TYR A 78 21.07 -8.59 11.79
C TYR A 78 20.64 -8.63 10.33
N PHE A 79 19.73 -9.55 9.99
CA PHE A 79 19.26 -9.72 8.62
C PHE A 79 18.62 -8.45 8.06
N GLU A 80 19.15 -7.98 6.96
CA GLU A 80 18.55 -6.95 6.12
C GLU A 80 17.93 -7.60 4.87
N PRO A 81 16.61 -7.45 4.66
CA PRO A 81 15.96 -8.04 3.50
C PRO A 81 16.39 -7.32 2.21
N ALA A 82 16.50 -8.06 1.11
CA ALA A 82 16.77 -7.45 -0.19
C ALA A 82 15.62 -6.54 -0.67
N VAL A 83 14.39 -6.82 -0.25
CA VAL A 83 13.20 -6.00 -0.55
C VAL A 83 12.41 -5.76 0.74
N ARG A 84 12.04 -4.50 0.99
CA ARG A 84 11.16 -4.08 2.07
C ARG A 84 9.94 -3.42 1.48
N ILE A 85 8.77 -3.93 1.82
CA ILE A 85 7.49 -3.48 1.29
C ILE A 85 6.72 -2.79 2.39
N SER A 86 6.26 -1.56 2.13
CA SER A 86 5.42 -0.79 3.04
C SER A 86 4.07 -0.50 2.39
N ILE A 87 3.00 -0.56 3.15
CA ILE A 87 1.68 -0.06 2.75
C ILE A 87 1.44 1.25 3.49
N VAL A 88 1.09 2.31 2.75
CA VAL A 88 0.81 3.65 3.27
C VAL A 88 -0.55 4.08 2.76
N THR A 89 -1.61 3.88 3.55
CA THR A 89 -3.00 4.08 3.14
C THR A 89 -3.72 5.11 3.99
N ALA A 90 -4.64 5.85 3.38
CA ALA A 90 -5.53 6.78 4.07
C ALA A 90 -6.57 6.08 4.97
N ARG A 91 -6.70 4.76 4.90
CA ARG A 91 -7.58 4.00 5.79
C ARG A 91 -7.22 4.21 7.25
N GLY A 92 -8.23 4.12 8.12
CA GLY A 92 -8.09 4.08 9.57
C GLY A 92 -8.99 3.00 10.16
N ALA A 93 -9.04 2.90 11.50
CA ALA A 93 -9.98 2.00 12.17
C ALA A 93 -11.43 2.47 11.89
N PRO A 94 -12.39 1.56 11.68
CA PRO A 94 -12.32 0.09 11.76
C PRO A 94 -12.08 -0.62 10.40
N SER A 95 -11.57 0.07 9.38
CA SER A 95 -11.41 -0.50 8.03
C SER A 95 -10.15 -1.37 7.85
N GLU A 96 -9.30 -1.46 8.85
CA GLU A 96 -8.08 -2.27 8.84
C GLU A 96 -8.36 -3.78 8.80
N GLU A 97 -9.46 -4.25 9.39
CA GLU A 97 -9.79 -5.68 9.43
C GLU A 97 -9.94 -6.27 8.03
N ARG A 98 -10.67 -5.57 7.16
CA ARG A 98 -10.86 -6.01 5.77
C ARG A 98 -9.57 -5.94 4.96
N LEU A 99 -8.74 -4.93 5.18
CA LEU A 99 -7.42 -4.83 4.57
C LEU A 99 -6.56 -6.05 4.95
N ILE A 100 -6.48 -6.38 6.24
CA ILE A 100 -5.72 -7.54 6.73
C ILE A 100 -6.30 -8.85 6.17
N THR A 101 -7.62 -8.99 6.12
CA THR A 101 -8.31 -10.12 5.50
C THR A 101 -7.91 -10.27 4.03
N THR A 102 -7.84 -9.16 3.30
CA THR A 102 -7.45 -9.12 1.89
C THR A 102 -6.00 -9.57 1.70
N LEU A 103 -5.06 -9.01 2.45
CA LEU A 103 -3.65 -9.40 2.38
C LEU A 103 -3.46 -10.89 2.67
N LYS A 104 -4.12 -11.41 3.71
CA LYS A 104 -4.08 -12.83 4.05
C LYS A 104 -4.65 -13.71 2.94
N SER A 105 -5.78 -13.33 2.33
CA SER A 105 -6.42 -14.10 1.26
C SER A 105 -5.56 -14.15 0.00
N PHE A 106 -4.79 -13.09 -0.28
CA PHE A 106 -3.86 -13.04 -1.39
C PHE A 106 -2.51 -13.70 -1.08
N GLY A 107 -2.30 -14.19 0.16
CA GLY A 107 -1.03 -14.75 0.59
C GLY A 107 0.10 -13.72 0.64
N MET A 108 -0.23 -12.47 0.92
CA MET A 108 0.69 -11.33 0.91
C MET A 108 1.05 -10.88 2.31
N SER A 109 2.24 -10.30 2.44
CA SER A 109 2.71 -9.63 3.66
C SER A 109 3.48 -8.36 3.30
N ALA A 110 3.40 -7.37 4.15
CA ALA A 110 4.22 -6.16 4.13
C ALA A 110 5.10 -6.12 5.37
N ALA A 111 6.24 -5.42 5.29
CA ALA A 111 7.09 -5.18 6.44
C ALA A 111 6.46 -4.14 7.38
N GLU A 112 5.80 -3.13 6.80
CA GLU A 112 5.09 -2.09 7.54
C GLU A 112 3.71 -1.83 6.93
N LEU A 113 2.77 -1.49 7.83
CA LEU A 113 1.43 -1.04 7.47
C LEU A 113 1.13 0.27 8.23
N PHE A 114 0.98 1.36 7.49
CA PHE A 114 0.63 2.68 8.02
C PHE A 114 -0.83 2.99 7.67
N LEU A 115 -1.65 3.03 8.70
CA LEU A 115 -3.07 3.41 8.63
C LEU A 115 -3.19 4.86 9.08
N LEU A 116 -3.48 5.77 8.16
CA LEU A 116 -3.30 7.19 8.39
C LEU A 116 -4.58 7.94 8.78
N ASP A 117 -5.75 7.28 8.66
CA ASP A 117 -7.05 7.89 8.97
C ASP A 117 -7.25 9.27 8.27
N GLY A 118 -6.91 9.31 6.98
CA GLY A 118 -7.00 10.53 6.17
C GLY A 118 -5.86 11.53 6.36
N LEU A 119 -4.86 11.25 7.21
CA LEU A 119 -3.69 12.11 7.36
C LEU A 119 -2.81 12.09 6.11
N ASP A 120 -2.02 13.15 5.95
CA ASP A 120 -1.05 13.28 4.85
C ASP A 120 -0.01 12.15 4.87
N LYS A 121 0.24 11.55 3.71
CA LYS A 121 1.22 10.49 3.53
C LYS A 121 2.67 10.98 3.58
N GLN A 122 2.93 12.27 3.31
CA GLN A 122 4.28 12.81 3.18
C GLN A 122 5.19 12.56 4.41
N PRO A 123 4.76 12.82 5.67
CA PRO A 123 5.63 12.60 6.82
C PRO A 123 6.08 11.14 6.93
N PHE A 124 5.20 10.20 6.59
CA PHE A 124 5.48 8.77 6.61
C PHE A 124 6.43 8.36 5.47
N LEU A 125 6.15 8.81 4.25
CA LEU A 125 7.05 8.58 3.10
C LEU A 125 8.45 9.17 3.35
N LYS A 126 8.54 10.34 3.97
CA LYS A 126 9.81 10.95 4.36
C LYS A 126 10.55 10.11 5.41
N ALA A 127 9.84 9.48 6.33
CA ALA A 127 10.42 8.65 7.38
C ALA A 127 10.91 7.30 6.86
N ILE A 128 10.11 6.62 6.01
CA ILE A 128 10.46 5.29 5.48
C ILE A 128 11.37 5.36 4.23
N ARG A 129 11.47 6.53 3.58
CA ARG A 129 12.35 6.80 2.44
C ARG A 129 12.29 5.70 1.37
N PRO A 130 11.13 5.40 0.79
CA PRO A 130 11.05 4.36 -0.24
C PRO A 130 11.74 4.83 -1.53
N HIS A 131 12.29 3.90 -2.29
CA HIS A 131 12.87 4.20 -3.61
C HIS A 131 11.80 4.47 -4.66
N ILE A 132 10.58 3.98 -4.43
CA ILE A 132 9.43 4.22 -5.28
C ILE A 132 8.13 4.09 -4.49
N PHE A 133 7.15 4.95 -4.77
CA PHE A 133 5.81 4.93 -4.19
C PHE A 133 4.74 4.85 -5.28
N PHE A 134 3.76 3.96 -5.13
CA PHE A 134 2.62 3.76 -6.03
C PHE A 134 1.32 4.23 -5.38
N ASP A 135 0.56 5.08 -6.06
CA ASP A 135 -0.73 5.60 -5.60
C ASP A 135 -1.64 5.86 -6.81
N ASP A 136 -2.95 5.63 -6.70
CA ASP A 136 -3.92 5.88 -7.78
C ASP A 136 -4.40 7.33 -7.82
N GLN A 137 -4.12 8.13 -6.79
CA GLN A 137 -4.60 9.50 -6.66
C GLN A 137 -3.49 10.53 -6.90
N ALA A 138 -3.61 11.30 -7.98
CA ALA A 138 -2.66 12.36 -8.33
C ALA A 138 -2.48 13.41 -7.21
N ASN A 139 -3.51 13.63 -6.39
CA ASN A 139 -3.45 14.58 -5.27
C ASN A 139 -2.50 14.11 -4.16
N ASN A 140 -2.38 12.81 -3.94
CA ASN A 140 -1.42 12.23 -2.99
C ASN A 140 0.01 12.31 -3.52
N LEU A 141 0.16 12.18 -4.85
CA LEU A 141 1.49 12.17 -5.49
C LEU A 141 2.13 13.54 -5.61
N LYS A 142 1.36 14.59 -5.95
CA LYS A 142 1.90 15.94 -6.14
C LYS A 142 2.78 16.42 -4.97
N PRO A 143 2.34 16.30 -3.70
CA PRO A 143 3.17 16.70 -2.58
C PRO A 143 4.39 15.78 -2.36
N SER A 144 4.29 14.51 -2.73
CA SER A 144 5.36 13.53 -2.50
C SER A 144 6.47 13.53 -3.56
N LEU A 145 6.26 14.14 -4.73
CA LEU A 145 7.23 14.16 -5.85
C LEU A 145 8.62 14.71 -5.47
N ASN A 146 8.70 15.62 -4.49
CA ASN A 146 9.97 16.16 -4.00
C ASN A 146 10.60 15.31 -2.88
N ILE A 147 9.92 14.24 -2.46
CA ILE A 147 10.32 13.39 -1.34
C ILE A 147 10.75 12.01 -1.83
N VAL A 148 9.97 11.44 -2.75
CA VAL A 148 10.15 10.08 -3.26
C VAL A 148 9.73 10.00 -4.73
N PRO A 149 10.43 9.24 -5.59
CA PRO A 149 9.95 8.87 -6.91
C PRO A 149 8.56 8.23 -6.80
N SER A 150 7.55 8.84 -7.44
CA SER A 150 6.16 8.45 -7.28
C SER A 150 5.52 8.10 -8.63
N VAL A 151 4.71 7.05 -8.64
CA VAL A 151 4.05 6.51 -9.84
C VAL A 151 2.55 6.60 -9.67
N LEU A 152 1.89 7.28 -10.59
CA LEU A 152 0.43 7.27 -10.70
C LEU A 152 -0.03 5.93 -11.30
N VAL A 153 -0.88 5.23 -10.57
CA VAL A 153 -1.54 4.00 -11.03
C VAL A 153 -2.91 4.38 -11.60
N PRO A 154 -3.09 4.41 -12.93
CA PRO A 154 -4.35 4.86 -13.54
C PRO A 154 -5.42 3.79 -13.42
N PHE A 155 -6.15 3.78 -12.30
CA PHE A 155 -7.20 2.80 -12.02
C PHE A 155 -8.39 3.43 -11.31
N GLY A 156 -9.57 2.80 -11.50
CA GLY A 156 -10.78 3.12 -10.78
C GLY A 156 -11.42 4.47 -11.13
N ILE A 157 -12.31 4.91 -10.24
CA ILE A 157 -13.19 6.06 -10.50
C ILE A 157 -12.45 7.39 -10.66
N HIS A 158 -11.26 7.51 -10.07
CA HIS A 158 -10.42 8.71 -10.23
C HIS A 158 -9.91 8.90 -11.67
N HIS A 159 -10.03 7.88 -12.52
CA HIS A 159 -9.51 7.89 -13.89
C HIS A 159 -10.57 7.66 -14.96
N LEU A 160 -11.78 7.19 -14.61
CA LEU A 160 -12.87 6.89 -15.57
C LEU A 160 -13.34 8.13 -16.36
N GLU A 161 -13.23 9.33 -15.78
CA GLU A 161 -13.65 10.58 -16.43
C GLU A 161 -12.61 11.19 -17.38
N LYS A 162 -11.42 10.60 -17.48
CA LYS A 162 -10.29 11.16 -18.24
C LYS A 162 -9.91 10.37 -19.49
N LEU A 163 -10.62 9.31 -19.81
CA LEU A 163 -10.44 8.59 -21.07
C LEU A 163 -11.30 9.28 -22.13
N PRO A 164 -10.72 9.73 -23.26
CA PRO A 164 -11.43 10.37 -24.36
C PRO A 164 -12.38 9.39 -25.04
#